data_bdd75c22b35f5bf959eb6c7fb5465193
#
_entry.id   bdd75c22b35f5bf959eb6c7fb5465193
#
_cell.length_a   1.000
_cell.length_b   1.000
_cell.length_c   1.000
_cell.angle_alpha   90.00
_cell.angle_beta   90.00
_cell.angle_gamma   90.00
#
_symmetry.space_group_name_H-M   'P 1'
#
loop_
_entity.id
_entity.type
_entity.pdbx_description
1 polymer ?
#
loop_
_entity_poly.entity_id
_entity_poly.type
_entity_poly.pdbx_seq_one_letter_code
_entity_poly.pdbx_strand_id
1 'polypeptide(L)'
;MMCKGDDHPLPGALHVKKIRIGHLSTFYHTAILLMAQGIADARLGAAIEWKLMGTGPAIMKAFQQNELDLAYVGLPPAIIGMSKGINVVCVAGGHMEGTVLAGGPQVAGFPEISDLGVILRQFQGLAIGVPGTGSIHDVILRDCLEQHGLHRQIKVLNYPWADQVTEAMVRHDVAAAVGTPALAVAINRFAGGRILYPPSQLWPNNPSYGIAADRGFLSKEREIVERFLVLHEEATAFIRQEPLQAARLIAGFVSVVDEQFVLDTLAVSPKYCAGLTNDYIASAMKFVPVLRKLGYIQQDIDEDRIFSRELINRVHPGKDHYNDGIAGS
;
A
#
# COMPACT_ATOMS: atom_id res chain seq x y z
N MET A 1 -47.87 -47.49 10.70
CA MET A 1 -47.19 -46.97 11.90
C MET A 1 -45.86 -46.42 11.46
N MET A 2 -45.80 -45.08 11.16
CA MET A 2 -44.63 -44.41 10.63
C MET A 2 -43.81 -43.84 11.80
N CYS A 3 -42.56 -44.30 11.93
CA CYS A 3 -41.61 -43.71 12.89
C CYS A 3 -41.15 -42.34 12.40
N LYS A 4 -41.46 -41.33 13.17
CA LYS A 4 -40.87 -39.98 13.04
C LYS A 4 -39.41 -40.08 13.50
N GLY A 5 -38.48 -39.80 12.60
CA GLY A 5 -37.08 -39.59 12.93
C GLY A 5 -36.95 -38.20 13.59
N ASP A 6 -36.45 -38.18 14.81
CA ASP A 6 -36.08 -36.96 15.53
C ASP A 6 -34.74 -36.44 14.90
N ASP A 7 -34.84 -35.40 14.10
CA ASP A 7 -33.70 -34.58 13.70
C ASP A 7 -33.21 -33.76 14.92
N HIS A 8 -32.29 -34.35 15.67
CA HIS A 8 -31.50 -33.57 16.62
C HIS A 8 -30.44 -32.78 15.84
N PRO A 9 -30.43 -31.43 15.93
CA PRO A 9 -29.34 -30.66 15.38
C PRO A 9 -28.06 -31.01 16.15
N LEU A 10 -26.99 -31.32 15.39
CA LEU A 10 -25.67 -31.55 15.95
C LEU A 10 -25.24 -30.33 16.80
N PRO A 11 -24.70 -30.55 18.02
CA PRO A 11 -24.28 -29.46 18.87
C PRO A 11 -23.04 -28.79 18.32
N GLY A 12 -23.12 -27.44 18.13
CA GLY A 12 -21.98 -26.57 18.10
C GLY A 12 -21.19 -26.50 16.79
N ALA A 13 -21.79 -25.97 15.74
CA ALA A 13 -20.99 -25.24 14.79
C ALA A 13 -20.36 -24.06 15.57
N LEU A 14 -19.09 -24.21 15.95
CA LEU A 14 -18.27 -23.08 16.42
C LEU A 14 -18.45 -21.98 15.39
N HIS A 15 -19.10 -20.87 15.75
CA HIS A 15 -19.13 -19.67 14.93
C HIS A 15 -17.66 -19.20 14.81
N VAL A 16 -16.97 -19.69 13.79
CA VAL A 16 -15.63 -19.23 13.46
C VAL A 16 -15.77 -17.75 13.14
N LYS A 17 -15.21 -16.91 14.00
CA LYS A 17 -15.24 -15.49 13.82
C LYS A 17 -14.57 -15.15 12.48
N LYS A 18 -15.25 -14.35 11.68
CA LYS A 18 -14.77 -13.95 10.35
C LYS A 18 -14.23 -12.53 10.41
N ILE A 19 -13.04 -12.31 9.84
CA ILE A 19 -12.39 -11.01 9.75
C ILE A 19 -12.23 -10.67 8.28
N ARG A 20 -12.66 -9.48 7.86
CA ARG A 20 -12.60 -9.03 6.48
C ARG A 20 -11.42 -8.07 6.31
N ILE A 21 -10.41 -8.48 5.54
CA ILE A 21 -9.18 -7.70 5.37
C ILE A 21 -9.04 -7.27 3.91
N GLY A 22 -9.08 -5.95 3.68
CA GLY A 22 -8.86 -5.35 2.37
C GLY A 22 -7.37 -5.28 2.01
N HIS A 23 -7.04 -5.61 0.76
CA HIS A 23 -5.67 -5.48 0.27
C HIS A 23 -5.65 -5.11 -1.23
N LEU A 24 -4.48 -4.68 -1.72
CA LEU A 24 -4.22 -4.41 -3.12
C LEU A 24 -3.39 -5.55 -3.74
N SER A 25 -3.36 -5.65 -5.08
CA SER A 25 -2.53 -6.61 -5.83
C SER A 25 -1.05 -6.21 -5.86
N THR A 26 -0.51 -5.78 -4.72
CA THR A 26 0.86 -5.27 -4.61
C THR A 26 1.78 -6.30 -3.97
N PHE A 27 2.76 -6.81 -4.71
CA PHE A 27 3.63 -7.92 -4.29
C PHE A 27 4.56 -7.59 -3.11
N TYR A 28 4.74 -6.33 -2.78
CA TYR A 28 5.54 -5.87 -1.65
C TYR A 28 4.75 -5.67 -0.36
N HIS A 29 3.40 -5.84 -0.37
CA HIS A 29 2.62 -5.79 0.86
C HIS A 29 2.72 -7.11 1.63
N THR A 30 2.89 -7.05 2.95
CA THR A 30 2.90 -8.24 3.81
C THR A 30 1.62 -9.07 3.73
N ALA A 31 0.50 -8.50 3.28
CA ALA A 31 -0.74 -9.24 3.02
C ALA A 31 -0.52 -10.45 2.11
N ILE A 32 0.22 -10.26 1.00
CA ILE A 32 0.47 -11.34 0.04
C ILE A 32 1.32 -12.44 0.67
N LEU A 33 2.34 -12.06 1.47
CA LEU A 33 3.17 -13.03 2.19
C LEU A 33 2.34 -13.82 3.23
N LEU A 34 1.48 -13.15 4.01
CA LEU A 34 0.61 -13.81 4.99
C LEU A 34 -0.37 -14.79 4.32
N MET A 35 -0.93 -14.43 3.16
CA MET A 35 -1.77 -15.33 2.36
C MET A 35 -0.96 -16.52 1.85
N ALA A 36 0.26 -16.29 1.35
CA ALA A 36 1.14 -17.34 0.86
C ALA A 36 1.56 -18.33 1.95
N GLN A 37 1.79 -17.85 3.17
CA GLN A 37 2.12 -18.69 4.32
C GLN A 37 0.95 -19.56 4.80
N GLY A 38 -0.30 -19.11 4.62
CA GLY A 38 -1.51 -19.87 4.97
C GLY A 38 -1.72 -20.17 6.47
N ILE A 39 -1.01 -19.46 7.35
CA ILE A 39 -1.03 -19.72 8.81
C ILE A 39 -1.86 -18.70 9.61
N ALA A 40 -2.26 -17.61 8.95
CA ALA A 40 -2.84 -16.47 9.65
C ALA A 40 -4.16 -16.80 10.36
N ASP A 41 -5.06 -17.56 9.73
CA ASP A 41 -6.35 -17.97 10.31
C ASP A 41 -6.16 -18.73 11.63
N ALA A 42 -5.27 -19.73 11.64
CA ALA A 42 -5.00 -20.53 12.82
C ALA A 42 -4.40 -19.69 13.96
N ARG A 43 -3.50 -18.78 13.64
CA ARG A 43 -2.83 -17.91 14.61
C ARG A 43 -3.74 -16.82 15.18
N LEU A 44 -4.70 -16.35 14.40
CA LEU A 44 -5.72 -15.41 14.87
C LEU A 44 -6.85 -16.10 15.65
N GLY A 45 -7.06 -17.40 15.42
CA GLY A 45 -8.24 -18.10 15.92
C GLY A 45 -9.53 -17.60 15.27
N ALA A 46 -9.44 -17.14 14.02
CA ALA A 46 -10.54 -16.58 13.24
C ALA A 46 -10.28 -16.80 11.74
N ALA A 47 -11.35 -17.00 10.95
CA ALA A 47 -11.25 -17.10 9.51
C ALA A 47 -11.03 -15.71 8.89
N ILE A 48 -10.05 -15.59 8.00
CA ILE A 48 -9.80 -14.34 7.27
C ILE A 48 -10.47 -14.41 5.90
N GLU A 49 -11.29 -13.41 5.61
CA GLU A 49 -11.75 -13.12 4.25
C GLU A 49 -10.87 -12.02 3.66
N TRP A 50 -9.91 -12.41 2.83
CA TRP A 50 -9.09 -11.47 2.08
C TRP A 50 -9.89 -10.88 0.92
N LYS A 51 -10.00 -9.54 0.88
CA LYS A 51 -10.73 -8.81 -0.16
C LYS A 51 -9.78 -8.00 -1.02
N LEU A 52 -9.59 -8.46 -2.27
CA LEU A 52 -8.78 -7.74 -3.25
C LEU A 52 -9.51 -6.50 -3.75
N MET A 53 -8.86 -5.35 -3.66
CA MET A 53 -9.35 -4.05 -4.12
C MET A 53 -8.42 -3.46 -5.19
N GLY A 54 -8.99 -2.68 -6.13
CA GLY A 54 -8.22 -2.09 -7.20
C GLY A 54 -7.33 -0.92 -6.75
N THR A 55 -7.82 -0.11 -5.80
CA THR A 55 -7.15 1.11 -5.35
C THR A 55 -7.42 1.41 -3.88
N GLY A 56 -6.59 2.28 -3.27
CA GLY A 56 -6.83 2.79 -1.91
C GLY A 56 -8.19 3.47 -1.72
N PRO A 57 -8.66 4.33 -2.64
CA PRO A 57 -10.02 4.87 -2.59
C PRO A 57 -11.13 3.81 -2.60
N ALA A 58 -10.95 2.69 -3.32
CA ALA A 58 -11.90 1.57 -3.29
C ALA A 58 -11.94 0.89 -1.91
N ILE A 59 -10.79 0.74 -1.24
CA ILE A 59 -10.72 0.27 0.16
C ILE A 59 -11.52 1.19 1.08
N MET A 60 -11.36 2.51 0.96
CA MET A 60 -12.10 3.46 1.81
C MET A 60 -13.60 3.41 1.57
N LYS A 61 -14.04 3.21 0.31
CA LYS A 61 -15.44 2.97 -0.02
C LYS A 61 -15.97 1.69 0.63
N ALA A 62 -15.21 0.61 0.64
CA ALA A 62 -15.58 -0.65 1.27
C ALA A 62 -15.70 -0.50 2.81
N PHE A 63 -14.82 0.27 3.47
CA PHE A 63 -15.01 0.62 4.88
C PHE A 63 -16.30 1.41 5.12
N GLN A 64 -16.60 2.39 4.27
CA GLN A 64 -17.85 3.15 4.36
C GLN A 64 -19.11 2.27 4.24
N GLN A 65 -18.99 1.18 3.49
CA GLN A 65 -20.06 0.18 3.30
C GLN A 65 -20.08 -0.91 4.38
N ASN A 66 -19.21 -0.80 5.41
CA ASN A 66 -19.02 -1.81 6.47
C ASN A 66 -18.64 -3.19 5.90
N GLU A 67 -17.86 -3.23 4.84
CA GLU A 67 -17.41 -4.47 4.20
C GLU A 67 -16.01 -4.92 4.65
N LEU A 68 -15.28 -4.07 5.39
CA LEU A 68 -13.94 -4.34 5.88
C LEU A 68 -13.83 -4.06 7.38
N ASP A 69 -12.99 -4.83 8.04
CA ASP A 69 -12.61 -4.69 9.44
C ASP A 69 -11.18 -4.12 9.56
N LEU A 70 -10.28 -4.60 8.70
CA LEU A 70 -8.89 -4.15 8.57
C LEU A 70 -8.57 -3.93 7.08
N ALA A 71 -7.55 -3.14 6.78
CA ALA A 71 -7.03 -3.06 5.42
C ALA A 71 -5.58 -2.55 5.35
N TYR A 72 -4.90 -2.96 4.29
CA TYR A 72 -3.64 -2.41 3.80
C TYR A 72 -3.94 -1.24 2.87
N VAL A 73 -3.64 -0.03 3.28
CA VAL A 73 -4.03 1.17 2.50
C VAL A 73 -2.96 2.25 2.58
N GLY A 74 -2.76 2.99 1.48
CA GLY A 74 -1.93 4.19 1.47
C GLY A 74 -2.55 5.30 2.34
N LEU A 75 -1.72 6.17 2.90
CA LEU A 75 -2.18 7.19 3.86
C LEU A 75 -3.06 8.27 3.21
N PRO A 76 -2.78 8.81 2.01
CA PRO A 76 -3.65 9.81 1.39
C PRO A 76 -5.11 9.35 1.22
N PRO A 77 -5.43 8.19 0.62
CA PRO A 77 -6.83 7.74 0.57
C PRO A 77 -7.44 7.51 1.96
N ALA A 78 -6.67 7.03 2.95
CA ALA A 78 -7.16 6.88 4.33
C ALA A 78 -7.51 8.25 4.94
N ILE A 79 -6.64 9.26 4.82
CA ILE A 79 -6.86 10.63 5.30
C ILE A 79 -8.09 11.25 4.61
N ILE A 80 -8.23 11.10 3.29
CA ILE A 80 -9.40 11.56 2.53
C ILE A 80 -10.68 10.89 3.07
N GLY A 81 -10.65 9.60 3.32
CA GLY A 81 -11.78 8.86 3.88
C GLY A 81 -12.15 9.33 5.29
N MET A 82 -11.15 9.48 6.17
CA MET A 82 -11.33 9.98 7.54
C MET A 82 -11.91 11.40 7.56
N SER A 83 -11.45 12.28 6.66
CA SER A 83 -11.98 13.65 6.53
C SER A 83 -13.46 13.68 6.11
N LYS A 84 -13.92 12.64 5.41
CA LYS A 84 -15.33 12.44 5.02
C LYS A 84 -16.15 11.67 6.06
N GLY A 85 -15.58 11.42 7.25
CA GLY A 85 -16.28 10.79 8.37
C GLY A 85 -16.23 9.26 8.37
N ILE A 86 -15.42 8.62 7.51
CA ILE A 86 -15.22 7.17 7.61
C ILE A 86 -14.49 6.85 8.91
N ASN A 87 -15.07 5.94 9.71
CA ASN A 87 -14.67 5.68 11.09
C ASN A 87 -13.51 4.68 11.19
N VAL A 88 -12.37 5.02 10.60
CA VAL A 88 -11.15 4.20 10.62
C VAL A 88 -10.00 4.92 11.30
N VAL A 89 -8.96 4.17 11.65
CA VAL A 89 -7.70 4.66 12.22
C VAL A 89 -6.54 3.80 11.72
N CYS A 90 -5.39 4.42 11.46
CA CYS A 90 -4.16 3.70 11.15
C CYS A 90 -3.52 3.17 12.44
N VAL A 91 -3.32 1.85 12.53
CA VAL A 91 -2.85 1.17 13.75
C VAL A 91 -1.43 0.59 13.63
N ALA A 92 -0.88 0.54 12.41
CA ALA A 92 0.51 0.15 12.16
C ALA A 92 1.00 0.76 10.84
N GLY A 93 2.33 0.89 10.71
CA GLY A 93 3.01 1.14 9.46
C GLY A 93 3.07 -0.12 8.59
N GLY A 94 4.03 -0.17 7.67
CA GLY A 94 4.26 -1.34 6.82
C GLY A 94 5.46 -1.17 5.91
N HIS A 95 5.47 -0.10 5.11
CA HIS A 95 6.53 0.16 4.14
C HIS A 95 6.62 1.67 3.86
N MET A 96 7.82 2.15 3.56
CA MET A 96 8.07 3.53 3.15
C MET A 96 8.69 3.64 1.76
N GLU A 97 8.50 4.81 1.12
CA GLU A 97 9.09 5.20 -0.17
C GLU A 97 8.73 4.29 -1.35
N GLY A 98 7.52 3.71 -1.33
CA GLY A 98 7.02 2.82 -2.38
C GLY A 98 6.31 3.53 -3.54
N THR A 99 6.52 4.84 -3.74
CA THR A 99 6.06 5.55 -4.94
C THR A 99 7.23 5.81 -5.85
N VAL A 100 7.13 5.36 -7.10
CA VAL A 100 8.17 5.51 -8.13
C VAL A 100 7.66 6.33 -9.30
N LEU A 101 8.55 7.11 -9.94
CA LEU A 101 8.36 7.70 -11.25
C LEU A 101 9.21 6.89 -12.25
N ALA A 102 8.56 6.22 -13.20
CA ALA A 102 9.22 5.43 -14.23
C ALA A 102 8.89 5.95 -15.62
N GLY A 103 9.84 5.83 -16.56
CA GLY A 103 9.68 6.25 -17.94
C GLY A 103 10.40 5.33 -18.90
N GLY A 104 10.24 5.57 -20.21
CA GLY A 104 10.88 4.79 -21.25
C GLY A 104 12.41 4.95 -21.25
N PRO A 105 13.13 4.08 -21.98
CA PRO A 105 14.61 4.05 -21.96
C PRO A 105 15.26 5.33 -22.51
N GLN A 106 14.55 6.07 -23.34
CA GLN A 106 15.02 7.32 -23.97
C GLN A 106 14.88 8.54 -23.06
N VAL A 107 14.15 8.42 -21.92
CA VAL A 107 13.92 9.55 -21.02
C VAL A 107 15.11 9.70 -20.09
N ALA A 108 15.68 10.90 -20.05
CA ALA A 108 16.78 11.20 -19.14
C ALA A 108 16.25 11.37 -17.70
N GLY A 109 16.98 10.83 -16.73
CA GLY A 109 16.60 10.87 -15.33
C GLY A 109 17.83 10.89 -14.41
N PHE A 110 17.62 10.61 -13.14
CA PHE A 110 18.70 10.49 -12.17
C PHE A 110 19.60 9.27 -12.51
N PRO A 111 20.93 9.34 -12.31
CA PRO A 111 21.69 10.49 -11.76
C PRO A 111 22.08 11.56 -12.79
N GLU A 112 21.82 11.37 -14.08
CA GLU A 112 22.23 12.31 -15.14
C GLU A 112 21.56 13.68 -14.98
N ILE A 113 20.30 13.67 -14.49
CA ILE A 113 19.53 14.85 -14.14
C ILE A 113 19.10 14.73 -12.68
N SER A 114 19.58 15.61 -11.82
CA SER A 114 19.24 15.63 -10.39
C SER A 114 17.99 16.46 -10.05
N ASP A 115 17.57 17.36 -10.94
CA ASP A 115 16.39 18.23 -10.74
C ASP A 115 15.12 17.55 -11.27
N LEU A 116 14.19 17.25 -10.37
CA LEU A 116 12.91 16.61 -10.71
C LEU A 116 12.10 17.45 -11.71
N GLY A 117 12.11 18.79 -11.58
CA GLY A 117 11.40 19.67 -12.50
C GLY A 117 11.95 19.59 -13.94
N VAL A 118 13.28 19.40 -14.11
CA VAL A 118 13.88 19.17 -15.42
C VAL A 118 13.43 17.82 -15.99
N ILE A 119 13.39 16.77 -15.17
CA ILE A 119 12.90 15.44 -15.58
C ILE A 119 11.43 15.54 -16.00
N LEU A 120 10.59 16.18 -15.20
CA LEU A 120 9.14 16.32 -15.49
C LEU A 120 8.87 17.14 -16.75
N ARG A 121 9.67 18.18 -17.05
CA ARG A 121 9.52 18.99 -18.27
C ARG A 121 9.63 18.19 -19.57
N GLN A 122 10.27 17.02 -19.57
CA GLN A 122 10.34 16.14 -20.73
C GLN A 122 8.95 15.60 -21.13
N PHE A 123 7.97 15.67 -20.23
CA PHE A 123 6.61 15.18 -20.46
C PHE A 123 5.59 16.28 -20.79
N GLN A 124 6.05 17.53 -21.04
CA GLN A 124 5.13 18.62 -21.47
C GLN A 124 4.38 18.25 -22.76
N GLY A 125 3.07 18.44 -22.76
CA GLY A 125 2.16 18.04 -23.85
C GLY A 125 1.83 16.55 -23.87
N LEU A 126 2.41 15.74 -22.98
CA LEU A 126 2.21 14.30 -22.91
C LEU A 126 1.37 13.90 -21.66
N ALA A 127 1.08 12.61 -21.56
CA ALA A 127 0.37 12.04 -20.42
C ALA A 127 1.26 11.21 -19.53
N ILE A 128 1.02 11.27 -18.19
CA ILE A 128 1.60 10.37 -17.19
C ILE A 128 0.46 9.52 -16.61
N GLY A 129 0.66 8.20 -16.61
CA GLY A 129 -0.28 7.23 -16.05
C GLY A 129 -0.10 7.05 -14.55
N VAL A 130 -1.20 6.89 -13.82
CA VAL A 130 -1.19 6.71 -12.37
C VAL A 130 -2.41 5.90 -11.92
N PRO A 131 -2.32 5.09 -10.85
CA PRO A 131 -3.50 4.44 -10.26
C PRO A 131 -4.52 5.45 -9.76
N GLY A 132 -5.70 5.00 -9.46
CA GLY A 132 -6.92 5.75 -9.10
C GLY A 132 -6.75 7.12 -8.47
N THR A 133 -7.63 8.04 -8.85
CA THR A 133 -7.67 9.42 -8.32
C THR A 133 -7.74 9.42 -6.80
N GLY A 134 -6.87 10.20 -6.15
CA GLY A 134 -6.73 10.25 -4.68
C GLY A 134 -5.93 9.08 -4.10
N SER A 135 -5.31 8.22 -4.92
CA SER A 135 -4.29 7.29 -4.47
C SER A 135 -3.02 8.05 -4.03
N ILE A 136 -2.17 7.39 -3.24
CA ILE A 136 -0.89 8.01 -2.82
C ILE A 136 -0.04 8.45 -4.02
N HIS A 137 -0.03 7.66 -5.08
CA HIS A 137 0.73 7.93 -6.30
C HIS A 137 0.17 9.15 -7.06
N ASP A 138 -1.16 9.25 -7.16
CA ASP A 138 -1.84 10.40 -7.77
C ASP A 138 -1.58 11.69 -7.00
N VAL A 139 -1.65 11.65 -5.67
CA VAL A 139 -1.42 12.83 -4.81
C VAL A 139 0.02 13.31 -4.93
N ILE A 140 1.00 12.41 -4.87
CA ILE A 140 2.43 12.76 -5.00
C ILE A 140 2.72 13.34 -6.38
N LEU A 141 2.24 12.71 -7.47
CA LEU A 141 2.45 13.23 -8.81
C LEU A 141 1.85 14.63 -8.97
N ARG A 142 0.60 14.83 -8.55
CA ARG A 142 -0.06 16.14 -8.67
C ARG A 142 0.65 17.23 -7.86
N ASP A 143 1.11 16.92 -6.66
CA ASP A 143 1.87 17.87 -5.87
C ASP A 143 3.21 18.22 -6.53
N CYS A 144 3.95 17.24 -7.07
CA CYS A 144 5.17 17.51 -7.84
C CYS A 144 4.90 18.39 -9.06
N LEU A 145 3.83 18.13 -9.82
CA LEU A 145 3.46 18.95 -10.97
C LEU A 145 3.07 20.37 -10.58
N GLU A 146 2.37 20.55 -9.45
CA GLU A 146 2.04 21.87 -8.91
C GLU A 146 3.29 22.65 -8.47
N GLN A 147 4.20 21.99 -7.74
CA GLN A 147 5.45 22.62 -7.26
C GLN A 147 6.33 23.13 -8.41
N HIS A 148 6.31 22.45 -9.56
CA HIS A 148 7.10 22.82 -10.73
C HIS A 148 6.32 23.60 -11.79
N GLY A 149 5.04 23.98 -11.53
CA GLY A 149 4.21 24.75 -12.45
C GLY A 149 3.80 23.98 -13.71
N LEU A 150 3.80 22.65 -13.67
CA LEU A 150 3.56 21.76 -14.81
C LEU A 150 2.15 21.15 -14.86
N HIS A 151 1.32 21.41 -13.86
CA HIS A 151 -0.01 20.81 -13.70
C HIS A 151 -0.99 21.07 -14.85
N ARG A 152 -0.77 22.15 -15.63
CA ARG A 152 -1.56 22.45 -16.83
C ARG A 152 -0.93 21.97 -18.14
N GLN A 153 0.32 21.50 -18.08
CA GLN A 153 1.11 21.15 -19.24
C GLN A 153 1.31 19.64 -19.39
N ILE A 154 1.05 18.87 -18.33
CA ILE A 154 1.17 17.41 -18.31
C ILE A 154 -0.18 16.83 -17.92
N LYS A 155 -0.72 15.94 -18.74
CA LYS A 155 -1.99 15.27 -18.47
C LYS A 155 -1.78 14.10 -17.52
N VAL A 156 -2.53 14.05 -16.42
CA VAL A 156 -2.55 12.88 -15.51
C VAL A 156 -3.71 11.98 -15.85
N LEU A 157 -3.42 10.72 -16.24
CA LEU A 157 -4.41 9.71 -16.57
C LEU A 157 -4.51 8.69 -15.43
N ASN A 158 -5.69 8.63 -14.79
CA ASN A 158 -5.94 7.72 -13.70
C ASN A 158 -6.53 6.39 -14.21
N TYR A 159 -5.99 5.27 -13.72
CA TYR A 159 -6.42 3.92 -14.08
C TYR A 159 -7.03 3.21 -12.85
N PRO A 160 -8.10 2.42 -13.02
CA PRO A 160 -8.74 1.70 -11.91
C PRO A 160 -7.83 0.67 -11.22
N TRP A 161 -6.85 0.11 -11.97
CA TRP A 161 -5.91 -0.91 -11.51
C TRP A 161 -4.47 -0.51 -11.84
N ALA A 162 -3.53 -0.84 -10.97
CA ALA A 162 -2.11 -0.56 -11.18
C ALA A 162 -1.54 -1.25 -12.43
N ASP A 163 -2.02 -2.45 -12.76
CA ASP A 163 -1.59 -3.24 -13.92
C ASP A 163 -1.91 -2.54 -15.24
N GLN A 164 -3.03 -1.84 -15.31
CA GLN A 164 -3.43 -1.05 -16.48
C GLN A 164 -2.48 0.11 -16.77
N VAL A 165 -1.80 0.63 -15.75
CA VAL A 165 -0.75 1.65 -15.95
C VAL A 165 0.45 1.05 -16.69
N THR A 166 0.84 -0.19 -16.34
CA THR A 166 1.90 -0.91 -17.06
C THR A 166 1.51 -1.15 -18.51
N GLU A 167 0.28 -1.60 -18.74
CA GLU A 167 -0.25 -1.81 -20.09
C GLU A 167 -0.26 -0.53 -20.94
N ALA A 168 -0.68 0.60 -20.34
CA ALA A 168 -0.66 1.91 -20.98
C ALA A 168 0.76 2.36 -21.37
N MET A 169 1.77 2.05 -20.53
CA MET A 169 3.18 2.31 -20.89
C MET A 169 3.64 1.46 -22.06
N VAL A 170 3.32 0.16 -22.06
CA VAL A 170 3.69 -0.77 -23.14
C VAL A 170 3.04 -0.38 -24.47
N ARG A 171 1.80 0.14 -24.44
CA ARG A 171 1.07 0.62 -25.60
C ARG A 171 1.42 2.04 -26.03
N HIS A 172 2.28 2.74 -25.28
CA HIS A 172 2.61 4.15 -25.49
C HIS A 172 1.40 5.10 -25.36
N ASP A 173 0.37 4.70 -24.62
CA ASP A 173 -0.78 5.58 -24.28
C ASP A 173 -0.37 6.67 -23.29
N VAL A 174 0.68 6.42 -22.52
CA VAL A 174 1.32 7.35 -21.58
C VAL A 174 2.86 7.34 -21.77
N ALA A 175 3.48 8.48 -21.54
CA ALA A 175 4.92 8.67 -21.71
C ALA A 175 5.75 8.31 -20.47
N ALA A 176 5.10 8.32 -19.31
CA ALA A 176 5.66 7.93 -18.03
C ALA A 176 4.56 7.36 -17.12
N ALA A 177 4.96 6.74 -16.04
CA ALA A 177 4.06 6.19 -15.03
C ALA A 177 4.53 6.53 -13.61
N VAL A 178 3.58 6.79 -12.71
CA VAL A 178 3.85 6.89 -11.28
C VAL A 178 3.04 5.82 -10.56
N GLY A 179 3.71 5.00 -9.76
CA GLY A 179 3.03 3.87 -9.10
C GLY A 179 3.91 3.14 -8.11
N THR A 180 3.64 1.85 -7.95
CA THR A 180 4.30 0.97 -6.98
C THR A 180 5.70 0.52 -7.44
N PRO A 181 6.54 -0.03 -6.54
CA PRO A 181 7.78 -0.72 -6.91
C PRO A 181 7.57 -1.79 -7.99
N ALA A 182 6.52 -2.60 -7.87
CA ALA A 182 6.18 -3.64 -8.86
C ALA A 182 5.90 -3.04 -10.26
N LEU A 183 5.29 -1.85 -10.32
CA LEU A 183 5.08 -1.13 -11.59
C LEU A 183 6.42 -0.79 -12.24
N ALA A 184 7.39 -0.29 -11.49
CA ALA A 184 8.72 0.04 -12.04
C ALA A 184 9.42 -1.20 -12.58
N VAL A 185 9.38 -2.32 -11.87
CA VAL A 185 9.94 -3.60 -12.33
C VAL A 185 9.24 -4.09 -13.59
N ALA A 186 7.91 -4.01 -13.65
CA ALA A 186 7.13 -4.38 -14.83
C ALA A 186 7.49 -3.50 -16.06
N ILE A 187 7.58 -2.19 -15.87
CA ILE A 187 7.98 -1.25 -16.93
C ILE A 187 9.41 -1.57 -17.42
N ASN A 188 10.34 -1.88 -16.51
CA ASN A 188 11.68 -2.28 -16.89
C ASN A 188 11.67 -3.56 -17.74
N ARG A 189 10.96 -4.60 -17.31
CA ARG A 189 10.91 -5.90 -18.02
C ARG A 189 10.18 -5.83 -19.37
N PHE A 190 9.05 -5.14 -19.42
CA PHE A 190 8.15 -5.23 -20.59
C PHE A 190 8.25 -4.04 -21.54
N ALA A 191 8.79 -2.90 -21.08
CA ALA A 191 8.94 -1.69 -21.88
C ALA A 191 10.40 -1.17 -21.93
N GLY A 192 11.35 -1.89 -21.32
CA GLY A 192 12.75 -1.45 -21.26
C GLY A 192 12.97 -0.13 -20.51
N GLY A 193 11.97 0.29 -19.74
CA GLY A 193 12.01 1.55 -19.01
C GLY A 193 12.82 1.48 -17.72
N ARG A 194 12.91 2.63 -17.04
CA ARG A 194 13.68 2.76 -15.80
C ARG A 194 13.01 3.71 -14.81
N ILE A 195 13.42 3.62 -13.55
CA ILE A 195 13.09 4.63 -12.54
C ILE A 195 13.84 5.91 -12.91
N LEU A 196 13.11 7.03 -13.01
CA LEU A 196 13.64 8.32 -13.44
C LEU A 196 14.11 9.20 -12.29
N TYR A 197 13.61 8.95 -11.07
CA TYR A 197 13.96 9.73 -9.88
C TYR A 197 13.89 8.85 -8.63
N PRO A 198 14.85 8.97 -7.67
CA PRO A 198 14.89 8.13 -6.49
C PRO A 198 13.61 8.26 -5.66
N PRO A 199 12.95 7.15 -5.29
CA PRO A 199 11.75 7.18 -4.44
C PRO A 199 11.95 7.94 -3.13
N SER A 200 13.14 7.82 -2.54
CA SER A 200 13.53 8.52 -1.30
C SER A 200 13.61 10.04 -1.44
N GLN A 201 13.82 10.55 -2.66
CA GLN A 201 13.86 11.98 -2.94
C GLN A 201 12.53 12.50 -3.49
N LEU A 202 11.72 11.63 -4.11
CA LEU A 202 10.40 12.00 -4.62
C LEU A 202 9.45 12.45 -3.50
N TRP A 203 9.45 11.71 -2.40
CA TRP A 203 8.78 12.06 -1.15
C TRP A 203 9.48 11.36 0.01
N PRO A 204 10.42 12.02 0.70
CA PRO A 204 11.21 11.40 1.77
C PRO A 204 10.35 10.83 2.89
N ASN A 205 10.66 9.59 3.29
CA ASN A 205 9.91 8.81 4.27
C ASN A 205 8.42 8.62 3.92
N ASN A 206 8.08 8.63 2.63
CA ASN A 206 6.71 8.43 2.15
C ASN A 206 6.10 7.13 2.71
N PRO A 207 5.05 7.20 3.55
CA PRO A 207 4.38 6.01 4.06
C PRO A 207 3.55 5.35 2.95
N SER A 208 4.12 4.35 2.30
CA SER A 208 3.52 3.67 1.13
C SER A 208 2.20 3.00 1.47
N TYR A 209 2.16 2.31 2.60
CA TYR A 209 0.94 1.78 3.19
C TYR A 209 1.08 1.64 4.71
N GLY A 210 -0.06 1.61 5.36
CA GLY A 210 -0.20 1.21 6.75
C GLY A 210 -1.41 0.27 6.91
N ILE A 211 -1.62 -0.20 8.13
CA ILE A 211 -2.79 -1.00 8.49
C ILE A 211 -3.86 -0.06 9.04
N ALA A 212 -4.97 0.06 8.32
CA ALA A 212 -6.17 0.75 8.80
C ALA A 212 -7.12 -0.25 9.46
N ALA A 213 -7.72 0.15 10.57
CA ALA A 213 -8.74 -0.60 11.29
C ALA A 213 -10.03 0.21 11.39
N ASP A 214 -11.19 -0.43 11.22
CA ASP A 214 -12.46 0.15 11.65
C ASP A 214 -12.43 0.35 13.17
N ARG A 215 -12.77 1.56 13.65
CA ARG A 215 -12.69 1.88 15.09
C ARG A 215 -13.67 1.07 15.93
N GLY A 216 -14.83 0.73 15.37
CA GLY A 216 -15.81 -0.13 16.04
C GLY A 216 -15.32 -1.57 16.18
N PHE A 217 -14.69 -2.11 15.14
CA PHE A 217 -14.03 -3.41 15.18
C PHE A 217 -12.83 -3.40 16.14
N LEU A 218 -11.95 -2.41 16.06
CA LEU A 218 -10.81 -2.24 16.96
C LEU A 218 -11.24 -2.21 18.43
N SER A 219 -12.33 -1.52 18.76
CA SER A 219 -12.86 -1.43 20.14
C SER A 219 -13.40 -2.76 20.64
N LYS A 220 -14.08 -3.54 19.78
CA LYS A 220 -14.73 -4.81 20.16
C LYS A 220 -13.77 -5.99 20.14
N GLU A 221 -12.79 -5.97 19.23
CA GLU A 221 -11.94 -7.10 18.88
C GLU A 221 -10.46 -6.80 19.05
N ARG A 222 -10.14 -6.01 20.06
CA ARG A 222 -8.81 -5.51 20.34
C ARG A 222 -7.73 -6.59 20.33
N GLU A 223 -7.98 -7.75 20.95
CA GLU A 223 -7.04 -8.87 21.00
C GLU A 223 -6.78 -9.49 19.61
N ILE A 224 -7.78 -9.52 18.75
CA ILE A 224 -7.65 -10.02 17.39
C ILE A 224 -6.79 -9.05 16.58
N VAL A 225 -7.04 -7.75 16.69
CA VAL A 225 -6.21 -6.72 16.03
C VAL A 225 -4.77 -6.82 16.52
N GLU A 226 -4.53 -6.95 17.83
CA GLU A 226 -3.18 -7.10 18.38
C GLU A 226 -2.46 -8.34 17.83
N ARG A 227 -3.11 -9.51 17.80
CA ARG A 227 -2.55 -10.73 17.17
C ARG A 227 -2.28 -10.54 15.68
N PHE A 228 -3.15 -9.82 14.96
CA PHE A 228 -2.90 -9.49 13.57
C PHE A 228 -1.67 -8.60 13.40
N LEU A 229 -1.47 -7.61 14.28
CA LEU A 229 -0.28 -6.76 14.24
C LEU A 229 1.00 -7.53 14.55
N VAL A 230 0.95 -8.56 15.41
CA VAL A 230 2.10 -9.48 15.62
C VAL A 230 2.45 -10.21 14.31
N LEU A 231 1.46 -10.77 13.62
CA LEU A 231 1.68 -11.42 12.33
C LEU A 231 2.24 -10.46 11.27
N HIS A 232 1.73 -9.24 11.25
CA HIS A 232 2.20 -8.20 10.35
C HIS A 232 3.67 -7.82 10.63
N GLU A 233 4.06 -7.65 11.90
CA GLU A 233 5.45 -7.40 12.28
C GLU A 233 6.36 -8.56 11.91
N GLU A 234 5.98 -9.80 12.22
CA GLU A 234 6.71 -10.99 11.81
C GLU A 234 6.89 -11.06 10.28
N ALA A 235 5.87 -10.70 9.51
CA ALA A 235 5.95 -10.67 8.06
C ALA A 235 6.89 -9.56 7.55
N THR A 236 6.91 -8.37 8.17
CA THR A 236 7.89 -7.32 7.83
C THR A 236 9.31 -7.77 8.16
N ALA A 237 9.52 -8.42 9.31
CA ALA A 237 10.81 -8.98 9.72
C ALA A 237 11.27 -10.07 8.74
N PHE A 238 10.36 -10.95 8.32
CA PHE A 238 10.66 -12.03 7.39
C PHE A 238 11.10 -11.48 6.02
N ILE A 239 10.44 -10.44 5.49
CA ILE A 239 10.87 -9.78 4.24
C ILE A 239 12.29 -9.21 4.38
N ARG A 240 12.62 -8.56 5.51
CA ARG A 240 13.97 -8.00 5.73
C ARG A 240 15.05 -9.06 5.86
N GLN A 241 14.77 -10.14 6.61
CA GLN A 241 15.77 -11.13 7.00
C GLN A 241 15.92 -12.24 5.97
N GLU A 242 14.83 -12.65 5.30
CA GLU A 242 14.75 -13.79 4.41
C GLU A 242 14.10 -13.40 3.05
N PRO A 243 14.61 -12.35 2.36
CA PRO A 243 13.97 -11.83 1.14
C PRO A 243 13.83 -12.87 0.02
N LEU A 244 14.79 -13.78 -0.12
CA LEU A 244 14.72 -14.88 -1.10
C LEU A 244 13.58 -15.84 -0.80
N GLN A 245 13.39 -16.21 0.48
CA GLN A 245 12.29 -17.08 0.87
C GLN A 245 10.95 -16.37 0.74
N ALA A 246 10.88 -15.08 1.12
CA ALA A 246 9.69 -14.27 0.95
C ALA A 246 9.30 -14.17 -0.54
N ALA A 247 10.27 -13.90 -1.43
CA ALA A 247 10.03 -13.83 -2.86
C ALA A 247 9.53 -15.16 -3.44
N ARG A 248 10.13 -16.29 -3.03
CA ARG A 248 9.70 -17.63 -3.44
C ARG A 248 8.27 -17.93 -3.03
N LEU A 249 7.90 -17.64 -1.78
CA LEU A 249 6.55 -17.84 -1.28
C LEU A 249 5.54 -16.97 -2.03
N ILE A 250 5.84 -15.69 -2.21
CA ILE A 250 4.97 -14.74 -2.92
C ILE A 250 4.80 -15.17 -4.39
N ALA A 251 5.89 -15.44 -5.11
CA ALA A 251 5.83 -15.86 -6.51
C ALA A 251 5.04 -17.17 -6.69
N GLY A 252 5.27 -18.15 -5.82
CA GLY A 252 4.53 -19.41 -5.83
C GLY A 252 3.04 -19.25 -5.59
N PHE A 253 2.66 -18.33 -4.71
CA PHE A 253 1.25 -18.03 -4.40
C PHE A 253 0.55 -17.28 -5.53
N VAL A 254 1.18 -16.22 -6.05
CA VAL A 254 0.59 -15.34 -7.08
C VAL A 254 0.59 -16.01 -8.46
N SER A 255 1.62 -16.82 -8.78
CA SER A 255 1.77 -17.63 -9.98
C SER A 255 1.82 -16.89 -11.33
N VAL A 256 1.82 -15.54 -11.33
CA VAL A 256 1.91 -14.72 -12.55
C VAL A 256 3.23 -13.97 -12.68
N VAL A 257 4.08 -14.05 -11.66
CA VAL A 257 5.42 -13.47 -11.61
C VAL A 257 6.43 -14.47 -11.09
N ASP A 258 7.70 -14.34 -11.50
CA ASP A 258 8.79 -15.18 -11.00
C ASP A 258 9.41 -14.60 -9.69
N GLU A 259 10.26 -15.42 -9.04
CA GLU A 259 10.98 -15.05 -7.81
C GLU A 259 11.80 -13.78 -8.01
N GLN A 260 12.46 -13.63 -9.17
CA GLN A 260 13.30 -12.47 -9.46
C GLN A 260 12.48 -11.18 -9.58
N PHE A 261 11.27 -11.25 -10.16
CA PHE A 261 10.35 -10.10 -10.21
C PHE A 261 10.01 -9.60 -8.81
N VAL A 262 9.73 -10.52 -7.89
CA VAL A 262 9.41 -10.16 -6.50
C VAL A 262 10.64 -9.59 -5.80
N LEU A 263 11.82 -10.20 -5.94
CA LEU A 263 13.07 -9.69 -5.38
C LEU A 263 13.39 -8.27 -5.86
N ASP A 264 13.32 -8.05 -7.18
CA ASP A 264 13.53 -6.73 -7.77
C ASP A 264 12.53 -5.71 -7.20
N THR A 265 11.27 -6.13 -7.01
CA THR A 265 10.23 -5.28 -6.39
C THR A 265 10.57 -4.91 -4.95
N LEU A 266 11.00 -5.87 -4.14
CA LEU A 266 11.39 -5.63 -2.73
C LEU A 266 12.63 -4.71 -2.65
N ALA A 267 13.54 -4.81 -3.60
CA ALA A 267 14.80 -4.05 -3.65
C ALA A 267 14.61 -2.57 -4.07
N VAL A 268 13.53 -2.21 -4.75
CA VAL A 268 13.26 -0.81 -5.18
C VAL A 268 13.21 0.15 -3.99
N SER A 269 12.59 -0.27 -2.88
CA SER A 269 12.57 0.46 -1.63
C SER A 269 12.54 -0.53 -0.46
N PRO A 270 13.71 -0.95 0.06
CA PRO A 270 13.82 -1.99 1.07
C PRO A 270 13.52 -1.48 2.49
N LYS A 271 12.44 -0.70 2.67
CA LYS A 271 12.09 -0.01 3.92
C LYS A 271 10.84 -0.61 4.56
N TYR A 272 10.99 -1.71 5.28
CA TYR A 272 9.91 -2.46 5.91
C TYR A 272 9.96 -2.38 7.44
N CYS A 273 8.86 -2.00 8.08
CA CYS A 273 8.66 -2.02 9.53
C CYS A 273 7.16 -1.83 9.84
N ALA A 274 6.62 -2.48 10.86
CA ALA A 274 5.25 -2.25 11.30
C ALA A 274 5.11 -1.01 12.19
N GLY A 275 6.21 -0.42 12.68
CA GLY A 275 6.20 0.71 13.60
C GLY A 275 5.58 1.98 13.01
N LEU A 276 4.81 2.71 13.82
CA LEU A 276 4.37 4.08 13.54
C LEU A 276 5.39 5.05 14.11
N THR A 277 6.53 5.19 13.43
CA THR A 277 7.63 6.07 13.85
C THR A 277 7.29 7.54 13.69
N ASN A 278 8.04 8.41 14.35
CA ASN A 278 7.85 9.85 14.19
C ASN A 278 8.08 10.30 12.74
N ASP A 279 9.08 9.74 12.05
CA ASP A 279 9.36 10.06 10.65
C ASP A 279 8.24 9.59 9.71
N TYR A 280 7.71 8.38 9.94
CA TYR A 280 6.54 7.86 9.22
C TYR A 280 5.33 8.79 9.37
N ILE A 281 5.01 9.16 10.62
CA ILE A 281 3.86 10.02 10.93
C ILE A 281 4.09 11.44 10.41
N ALA A 282 5.26 12.03 10.65
CA ALA A 282 5.58 13.37 10.17
C ALA A 282 5.49 13.47 8.63
N SER A 283 5.97 12.42 7.93
CA SER A 283 5.83 12.36 6.47
C SER A 283 4.38 12.17 6.02
N ALA A 284 3.59 11.37 6.74
CA ALA A 284 2.15 11.24 6.48
C ALA A 284 1.39 12.55 6.68
N MET A 285 1.71 13.30 7.75
CA MET A 285 1.07 14.58 8.04
C MET A 285 1.35 15.66 6.98
N LYS A 286 2.45 15.55 6.22
CA LYS A 286 2.70 16.43 5.07
C LYS A 286 1.65 16.29 3.97
N PHE A 287 0.96 15.14 3.88
CA PHE A 287 -0.15 14.98 2.94
C PHE A 287 -1.35 15.87 3.28
N VAL A 288 -1.60 16.20 4.53
CA VAL A 288 -2.79 16.98 4.94
C VAL A 288 -2.87 18.31 4.20
N PRO A 289 -1.87 19.22 4.26
CA PRO A 289 -1.92 20.48 3.51
C PRO A 289 -1.92 20.26 1.98
N VAL A 290 -1.27 19.23 1.47
CA VAL A 290 -1.28 18.89 0.04
C VAL A 290 -2.67 18.45 -0.40
N LEU A 291 -3.32 17.56 0.34
CA LEU A 291 -4.69 17.12 0.05
C LEU A 291 -5.69 18.28 0.08
N ARG A 292 -5.52 19.22 1.00
CA ARG A 292 -6.33 20.44 1.05
C ARG A 292 -6.08 21.34 -0.18
N LYS A 293 -4.82 21.60 -0.52
CA LYS A 293 -4.42 22.37 -1.71
C LYS A 293 -4.97 21.77 -2.99
N LEU A 294 -4.92 20.44 -3.12
CA LEU A 294 -5.43 19.70 -4.29
C LEU A 294 -6.97 19.53 -4.27
N GLY A 295 -7.66 19.99 -3.22
CA GLY A 295 -9.13 19.95 -3.10
C GLY A 295 -9.71 18.59 -2.71
N TYR A 296 -8.89 17.63 -2.25
CA TYR A 296 -9.36 16.32 -1.80
C TYR A 296 -10.02 16.36 -0.42
N ILE A 297 -9.59 17.29 0.46
CA ILE A 297 -10.18 17.54 1.77
C ILE A 297 -10.48 19.04 1.93
N GLN A 298 -11.46 19.38 2.78
CA GLN A 298 -11.89 20.77 3.01
C GLN A 298 -11.21 21.39 4.24
N GLN A 299 -10.88 20.57 5.22
CA GLN A 299 -10.29 20.98 6.50
C GLN A 299 -9.10 20.07 6.83
N ASP A 300 -8.16 20.59 7.59
CA ASP A 300 -7.06 19.82 8.12
C ASP A 300 -7.60 18.76 9.11
N ILE A 301 -6.88 17.68 9.24
CA ILE A 301 -7.18 16.57 10.13
C ILE A 301 -5.98 16.34 11.05
N ASP A 302 -6.24 16.19 12.33
CA ASP A 302 -5.20 16.04 13.35
C ASP A 302 -4.60 14.62 13.35
N GLU A 303 -3.35 14.53 13.83
CA GLU A 303 -2.60 13.26 13.94
C GLU A 303 -3.38 12.19 14.71
N ASP A 304 -3.97 12.53 15.87
CA ASP A 304 -4.72 11.59 16.72
C ASP A 304 -6.00 11.05 16.04
N ARG A 305 -6.51 11.77 15.05
CA ARG A 305 -7.62 11.28 14.24
C ARG A 305 -7.15 10.25 13.23
N ILE A 306 -5.91 10.34 12.77
CA ILE A 306 -5.33 9.47 11.73
C ILE A 306 -4.70 8.22 12.35
N PHE A 307 -3.96 8.37 13.46
CA PHE A 307 -3.12 7.31 14.03
C PHE A 307 -3.54 6.88 15.43
N SER A 308 -3.31 5.59 15.73
CA SER A 308 -3.36 5.02 17.08
C SER A 308 -2.14 4.13 17.28
N ARG A 309 -1.19 4.59 18.11
CA ARG A 309 0.09 3.89 18.36
C ARG A 309 -0.01 2.83 19.46
N GLU A 310 -1.12 2.77 20.19
CA GLU A 310 -1.21 1.99 21.43
C GLU A 310 -0.89 0.51 21.25
N LEU A 311 -1.49 -0.16 20.26
CA LEU A 311 -1.27 -1.58 20.03
C LEU A 311 0.11 -1.84 19.42
N ILE A 312 0.49 -1.07 18.41
CA ILE A 312 1.75 -1.31 17.72
C ILE A 312 2.97 -1.04 18.63
N ASN A 313 2.90 -0.09 19.55
CA ASN A 313 3.98 0.13 20.51
C ASN A 313 4.16 -1.04 21.48
N ARG A 314 3.14 -1.86 21.73
CA ARG A 314 3.25 -3.09 22.51
C ARG A 314 3.83 -4.25 21.69
N VAL A 315 3.40 -4.36 20.44
CA VAL A 315 3.83 -5.39 19.50
C VAL A 315 5.27 -5.16 19.04
N HIS A 316 5.62 -3.90 18.79
CA HIS A 316 6.92 -3.45 18.30
C HIS A 316 7.50 -2.36 19.23
N PRO A 317 7.96 -2.70 20.44
CA PRO A 317 8.42 -1.73 21.44
C PRO A 317 9.85 -1.22 21.19
N GLY A 318 10.56 -1.81 20.25
CA GLY A 318 11.96 -1.55 19.97
C GLY A 318 12.22 -0.40 19.00
N LYS A 319 13.46 -0.36 18.51
CA LYS A 319 13.90 0.53 17.45
C LYS A 319 13.18 0.18 16.15
N ASP A 320 12.84 1.19 15.34
CA ASP A 320 12.30 0.96 14.00
C ASP A 320 13.35 0.34 13.06
N HIS A 321 12.87 -0.30 12.01
CA HIS A 321 13.65 -1.07 11.04
C HIS A 321 13.56 -0.51 9.60
N TYR A 322 12.93 0.64 9.38
CA TYR A 322 12.78 1.19 8.04
C TYR A 322 14.09 1.46 7.32
N ASN A 323 15.17 1.69 8.08
CA ASN A 323 16.49 1.99 7.52
C ASN A 323 17.48 0.81 7.61
N ASP A 324 17.03 -0.37 8.02
CA ASP A 324 17.91 -1.56 8.12
C ASP A 324 18.15 -2.22 6.75
N GLY A 325 17.36 -1.89 5.72
CA GLY A 325 17.41 -2.54 4.41
C GLY A 325 16.82 -3.95 4.41
N ILE A 326 17.15 -4.72 3.38
CA ILE A 326 16.87 -6.16 3.30
C ILE A 326 18.18 -6.94 3.17
N ALA A 327 18.23 -8.16 3.69
CA ALA A 327 19.45 -8.97 3.69
C ALA A 327 19.91 -9.24 2.25
N GLY A 328 21.18 -9.00 1.97
CA GLY A 328 21.81 -9.24 0.65
C GLY A 328 21.57 -8.16 -0.40
N SER A 329 21.00 -7.01 -0.04
CA SER A 329 20.83 -5.86 -0.96
C SER A 329 22.01 -4.92 -0.94
#